data_83aaa060422c73b0294eacc61ff0a403
#
_entry.id   83aaa060422c73b0294eacc61ff0a403
#
_cell.length_a   1.000
_cell.length_b   1.000
_cell.length_c   1.000
_cell.angle_alpha   90.00
_cell.angle_beta   90.00
_cell.angle_gamma   90.00
#
_symmetry.space_group_name_H-M   'P 1'
#
loop_
_entity.id
_entity.type
_entity.pdbx_description
1 polymer ?
#
loop_
_entity_poly.entity_id
_entity_poly.type
_entity_poly.pdbx_seq_one_letter_code
_entity_poly.pdbx_strand_id
1 'polypeptide(L)'
;MISIIITSFNDPNLEKAIISILDQKINYKYELIIVAPDKEAEKLSKKYKIKYFKDPGIGKSYALNLLLKTLKSEILILTDGDVYLNNNSINEIMELFKDEKIGVVTGRVVSLDKKDDMLGYWSHLLADNGAHKIRKKLFKQGKFLECSGYLFAFRNKIKEFPLDVAEDTIIPYMFYIKNYRIGYAEKAIVYVKNPDNFKDWLKQRKRTAKAHETLTRYYPNLPRVKSFWNEIKFGFFVALSYPKTIKEMYKDIGQAKSKGIKAPQLIIKSKGQRDQRPIVV
;
A
#
# COMPACT_ATOMS: atom_id res chain seq x y z
N MET A 1 -15.29 -14.55 11.62
CA MET A 1 -14.61 -13.48 12.39
C MET A 1 -13.48 -12.90 11.55
N ILE A 2 -13.26 -11.59 11.60
CA ILE A 2 -12.17 -10.90 10.89
C ILE A 2 -11.24 -10.18 11.86
N SER A 3 -9.96 -10.04 11.53
CA SER A 3 -9.03 -9.17 12.27
C SER A 3 -8.67 -7.97 11.40
N ILE A 4 -8.88 -6.78 11.94
CA ILE A 4 -8.46 -5.51 11.32
C ILE A 4 -7.18 -5.10 12.02
N ILE A 5 -6.11 -4.87 11.28
CA ILE A 5 -4.76 -4.65 11.78
C ILE A 5 -4.29 -3.29 11.30
N ILE A 6 -4.02 -2.38 12.24
CA ILE A 6 -3.41 -1.09 11.98
C ILE A 6 -1.92 -1.19 12.32
N THR A 7 -1.04 -0.99 11.35
CA THR A 7 0.40 -0.88 11.60
C THR A 7 0.79 0.59 11.73
N SER A 8 1.52 0.93 12.80
CA SER A 8 1.92 2.31 13.08
C SER A 8 3.35 2.38 13.60
N PHE A 9 4.01 3.50 13.36
CA PHE A 9 5.32 3.81 13.90
C PHE A 9 5.41 5.29 14.23
N ASN A 10 5.17 5.66 15.49
CA ASN A 10 5.19 7.05 15.98
C ASN A 10 4.33 8.01 15.15
N ASP A 11 3.17 7.56 14.67
CA ASP A 11 2.33 8.34 13.77
C ASP A 11 1.37 9.24 14.57
N PRO A 12 1.41 10.57 14.39
CA PRO A 12 0.54 11.50 15.09
C PRO A 12 -0.94 11.42 14.65
N ASN A 13 -1.21 10.76 13.53
CA ASN A 13 -2.56 10.60 12.99
C ASN A 13 -3.21 9.27 13.35
N LEU A 14 -2.53 8.39 14.09
CA LEU A 14 -3.03 7.06 14.44
C LEU A 14 -4.44 7.11 15.06
N GLU A 15 -4.73 8.09 15.91
CA GLU A 15 -6.05 8.22 16.51
C GLU A 15 -7.16 8.42 15.47
N LYS A 16 -6.90 9.24 14.44
CA LYS A 16 -7.85 9.45 13.35
C LYS A 16 -8.06 8.18 12.53
N ALA A 17 -7.00 7.41 12.30
CA ALA A 17 -7.09 6.11 11.61
C ALA A 17 -7.98 5.14 12.40
N ILE A 18 -7.80 5.06 13.72
CA ILE A 18 -8.64 4.24 14.62
C ILE A 18 -10.11 4.66 14.52
N ILE A 19 -10.40 5.96 14.67
CA ILE A 19 -11.76 6.50 14.61
C ILE A 19 -12.41 6.17 13.27
N SER A 20 -11.70 6.31 12.15
CA SER A 20 -12.24 6.02 10.82
C SER A 20 -12.68 4.55 10.64
N ILE A 21 -12.19 3.64 11.47
CA ILE A 21 -12.60 2.24 11.49
C ILE A 21 -13.76 2.03 12.47
N LEU A 22 -13.65 2.60 13.67
CA LEU A 22 -14.66 2.44 14.73
C LEU A 22 -16.01 3.07 14.35
N ASP A 23 -16.00 4.15 13.57
CA ASP A 23 -17.22 4.84 13.09
C ASP A 23 -17.96 4.06 11.99
N GLN A 24 -17.34 2.99 11.44
CA GLN A 24 -18.02 2.17 10.43
C GLN A 24 -19.01 1.19 11.06
N LYS A 25 -20.20 1.05 10.45
CA LYS A 25 -21.09 -0.05 10.76
C LYS A 25 -20.60 -1.32 10.09
N ILE A 26 -19.77 -2.10 10.79
CA ILE A 26 -19.21 -3.34 10.29
C ILE A 26 -20.19 -4.49 10.55
N ASN A 27 -20.60 -5.18 9.47
CA ASN A 27 -21.61 -6.25 9.54
C ASN A 27 -21.03 -7.62 9.95
N TYR A 28 -19.77 -7.67 10.36
CA TYR A 28 -19.05 -8.89 10.70
C TYR A 28 -18.53 -8.81 12.13
N LYS A 29 -18.47 -9.94 12.82
CA LYS A 29 -17.73 -10.00 14.09
C LYS A 29 -16.25 -9.75 13.81
N TYR A 30 -15.69 -8.74 14.47
CA TYR A 30 -14.30 -8.34 14.25
C TYR A 30 -13.54 -8.08 15.55
N GLU A 31 -12.24 -8.09 15.44
CA GLU A 31 -11.30 -7.53 16.40
C GLU A 31 -10.46 -6.46 15.69
N LEU A 32 -10.13 -5.40 16.41
CA LEU A 32 -9.21 -4.37 15.96
C LEU A 32 -7.91 -4.49 16.73
N ILE A 33 -6.77 -4.49 16.03
CA ILE A 33 -5.44 -4.71 16.61
C ILE A 33 -4.53 -3.59 16.12
N ILE A 34 -3.86 -2.91 17.05
CA ILE A 34 -2.79 -1.97 16.74
C ILE A 34 -1.45 -2.69 16.88
N VAL A 35 -0.60 -2.60 15.85
CA VAL A 35 0.77 -3.12 15.82
C VAL A 35 1.72 -1.94 15.78
N ALA A 36 2.39 -1.66 16.88
CA ALA A 36 3.28 -0.51 17.00
C ALA A 36 4.32 -0.71 18.11
N PRO A 37 5.52 -0.09 18.01
CA PRO A 37 6.53 -0.16 19.05
C PRO A 37 6.37 0.91 20.13
N ASP A 38 5.60 1.97 19.88
CA ASP A 38 5.57 3.19 20.67
C ASP A 38 4.49 3.22 21.76
N LYS A 39 4.78 3.99 22.82
CA LYS A 39 3.89 4.12 23.99
C LYS A 39 2.59 4.86 23.67
N GLU A 40 2.59 5.75 22.68
CA GLU A 40 1.39 6.51 22.33
C GLU A 40 0.35 5.60 21.71
N ALA A 41 0.77 4.70 20.81
CA ALA A 41 -0.08 3.66 20.26
C ALA A 41 -0.66 2.73 21.36
N GLU A 42 0.15 2.41 22.39
CA GLU A 42 -0.32 1.63 23.54
C GLU A 42 -1.37 2.40 24.36
N LYS A 43 -1.19 3.70 24.59
CA LYS A 43 -2.20 4.54 25.28
C LYS A 43 -3.50 4.60 24.48
N LEU A 44 -3.43 4.80 23.17
CA LEU A 44 -4.60 4.83 22.31
C LEU A 44 -5.34 3.49 22.31
N SER A 45 -4.62 2.36 22.32
CA SER A 45 -5.23 1.06 22.42
C SER A 45 -6.05 0.89 23.72
N LYS A 46 -5.52 1.36 24.85
CA LYS A 46 -6.23 1.38 26.15
C LYS A 46 -7.44 2.31 26.12
N LYS A 47 -7.28 3.52 25.57
CA LYS A 47 -8.36 4.53 25.45
C LYS A 47 -9.57 3.98 24.69
N TYR A 48 -9.32 3.32 23.55
CA TYR A 48 -10.36 2.79 22.68
C TYR A 48 -10.72 1.33 22.94
N LYS A 49 -10.13 0.68 23.96
CA LYS A 49 -10.31 -0.74 24.32
C LYS A 49 -10.02 -1.68 23.13
N ILE A 50 -8.94 -1.37 22.39
CA ILE A 50 -8.47 -2.11 21.21
C ILE A 50 -7.31 -3.01 21.62
N LYS A 51 -7.14 -4.15 20.96
CA LYS A 51 -5.99 -5.01 21.16
C LYS A 51 -4.70 -4.31 20.74
N TYR A 52 -3.67 -4.45 21.54
CA TYR A 52 -2.33 -3.94 21.24
C TYR A 52 -1.36 -5.11 21.08
N PHE A 53 -0.63 -5.10 19.99
CA PHE A 53 0.49 -6.01 19.76
C PHE A 53 1.77 -5.18 19.67
N LYS A 54 2.67 -5.38 20.62
CA LYS A 54 3.93 -4.63 20.67
C LYS A 54 4.86 -5.08 19.55
N ASP A 55 5.13 -4.17 18.61
CA ASP A 55 6.15 -4.35 17.59
C ASP A 55 7.54 -4.31 18.25
N PRO A 56 8.42 -5.29 18.01
CA PRO A 56 9.79 -5.26 18.53
C PRO A 56 10.66 -4.13 17.96
N GLY A 57 10.17 -3.38 16.94
CA GLY A 57 10.93 -2.30 16.30
C GLY A 57 11.97 -2.77 15.28
N ILE A 58 11.94 -4.04 14.89
CA ILE A 58 12.88 -4.63 13.92
C ILE A 58 12.40 -4.42 12.47
N GLY A 59 11.11 -4.13 12.28
CA GLY A 59 10.50 -3.84 10.99
C GLY A 59 9.07 -4.38 10.86
N LYS A 60 8.25 -3.72 10.02
CA LYS A 60 6.83 -4.04 9.83
C LYS A 60 6.61 -5.51 9.46
N SER A 61 7.37 -6.04 8.50
CA SER A 61 7.25 -7.44 8.06
C SER A 61 7.52 -8.43 9.18
N TYR A 62 8.50 -8.14 10.03
CA TYR A 62 8.82 -8.98 11.19
C TYR A 62 7.68 -8.99 12.22
N ALA A 63 7.17 -7.81 12.61
CA ALA A 63 6.07 -7.69 13.54
C ALA A 63 4.80 -8.39 13.02
N LEU A 64 4.50 -8.23 11.74
CA LEU A 64 3.38 -8.91 11.10
C LEU A 64 3.55 -10.44 11.12
N ASN A 65 4.72 -10.97 10.80
CA ASN A 65 4.97 -12.42 10.86
C ASN A 65 4.77 -12.99 12.26
N LEU A 66 5.17 -12.26 13.30
CA LEU A 66 4.89 -12.67 14.68
C LEU A 66 3.38 -12.68 14.96
N LEU A 67 2.68 -11.62 14.59
CA LEU A 67 1.24 -11.50 14.81
C LEU A 67 0.45 -12.57 14.05
N LEU A 68 0.77 -12.81 12.77
CA LEU A 68 0.06 -13.77 11.91
C LEU A 68 0.05 -15.20 12.50
N LYS A 69 1.08 -15.59 13.25
CA LYS A 69 1.15 -16.90 13.91
C LYS A 69 0.11 -17.04 15.01
N THR A 70 -0.36 -15.94 15.58
CA THR A 70 -1.31 -15.92 16.71
C THR A 70 -2.77 -15.78 16.31
N LEU A 71 -3.03 -15.24 15.10
CA LEU A 71 -4.37 -14.91 14.65
C LEU A 71 -5.15 -16.15 14.20
N LYS A 72 -6.42 -16.22 14.63
CA LYS A 72 -7.37 -17.30 14.29
C LYS A 72 -8.50 -16.84 13.37
N SER A 73 -8.60 -15.54 13.08
CA SER A 73 -9.62 -14.98 12.20
C SER A 73 -9.46 -15.51 10.78
N GLU A 74 -10.56 -15.66 10.07
CA GLU A 74 -10.59 -16.19 8.70
C GLU A 74 -10.00 -15.21 7.68
N ILE A 75 -10.32 -13.93 7.85
CA ILE A 75 -9.86 -12.84 6.99
C ILE A 75 -9.07 -11.84 7.83
N LEU A 76 -7.95 -11.40 7.30
CA LEU A 76 -7.08 -10.39 7.88
C LEU A 76 -7.12 -9.16 6.98
N ILE A 77 -7.38 -7.99 7.56
CA ILE A 77 -7.44 -6.69 6.86
C ILE A 77 -6.32 -5.82 7.42
N LEU A 78 -5.41 -5.39 6.57
CA LEU A 78 -4.26 -4.56 6.93
C LEU A 78 -4.47 -3.13 6.43
N THR A 79 -4.13 -2.17 7.29
CA THR A 79 -4.07 -0.75 6.97
C THR A 79 -2.96 -0.07 7.78
N ASP A 80 -2.58 1.15 7.38
CA ASP A 80 -1.55 1.92 8.07
C ASP A 80 -2.16 2.96 9.03
N GLY A 81 -1.38 3.41 10.01
CA GLY A 81 -1.82 4.37 11.04
C GLY A 81 -1.95 5.82 10.55
N ASP A 82 -1.47 6.12 9.34
CA ASP A 82 -1.48 7.45 8.71
C ASP A 82 -2.57 7.63 7.63
N VAL A 83 -3.50 6.68 7.52
CA VAL A 83 -4.56 6.69 6.51
C VAL A 83 -5.95 6.60 7.14
N TYR A 84 -6.97 6.98 6.38
CA TYR A 84 -8.37 7.01 6.85
C TYR A 84 -9.25 6.22 5.91
N LEU A 85 -10.09 5.34 6.47
CA LEU A 85 -11.04 4.56 5.71
C LEU A 85 -12.36 5.33 5.54
N ASN A 86 -12.94 5.25 4.35
CA ASN A 86 -14.30 5.72 4.13
C ASN A 86 -15.31 4.80 4.83
N ASN A 87 -16.48 5.34 5.14
CA ASN A 87 -17.61 4.56 5.65
C ASN A 87 -17.91 3.36 4.74
N ASN A 88 -18.16 2.20 5.36
CA ASN A 88 -18.44 0.94 4.69
C ASN A 88 -17.24 0.26 3.97
N SER A 89 -16.02 0.80 4.02
CA SER A 89 -14.87 0.21 3.32
C SER A 89 -14.60 -1.24 3.73
N ILE A 90 -14.77 -1.58 4.99
CA ILE A 90 -14.59 -2.95 5.49
C ILE A 90 -15.63 -3.90 4.88
N ASN A 91 -16.91 -3.51 4.86
CA ASN A 91 -17.97 -4.35 4.26
C ASN A 91 -17.76 -4.54 2.74
N GLU A 92 -17.33 -3.50 2.03
CA GLU A 92 -17.02 -3.59 0.59
C GLU A 92 -15.87 -4.56 0.28
N ILE A 93 -14.86 -4.65 1.17
CA ILE A 93 -13.81 -5.67 1.08
C ILE A 93 -14.41 -7.06 1.32
N MET A 94 -15.20 -7.21 2.36
CA MET A 94 -15.76 -8.50 2.76
C MET A 94 -16.74 -9.06 1.73
N GLU A 95 -17.41 -8.20 0.97
CA GLU A 95 -18.32 -8.61 -0.10
C GLU A 95 -17.61 -9.45 -1.17
N LEU A 96 -16.36 -9.09 -1.52
CA LEU A 96 -15.59 -9.84 -2.49
C LEU A 96 -15.11 -11.21 -1.96
N PHE A 97 -14.94 -11.36 -0.66
CA PHE A 97 -14.57 -12.66 -0.07
C PHE A 97 -15.69 -13.70 -0.04
N LYS A 98 -16.92 -13.34 -0.45
CA LYS A 98 -18.00 -14.31 -0.72
C LYS A 98 -17.63 -15.24 -1.89
N ASP A 99 -16.80 -14.79 -2.84
CA ASP A 99 -16.17 -15.66 -3.82
C ASP A 99 -14.96 -16.36 -3.20
N GLU A 100 -15.05 -17.67 -2.99
CA GLU A 100 -13.97 -18.47 -2.39
C GLU A 100 -12.69 -18.50 -3.23
N LYS A 101 -12.78 -18.20 -4.53
CA LYS A 101 -11.62 -18.09 -5.43
C LYS A 101 -10.82 -16.81 -5.20
N ILE A 102 -11.37 -15.83 -4.48
CA ILE A 102 -10.64 -14.61 -4.12
C ILE A 102 -9.86 -14.86 -2.83
N GLY A 103 -8.54 -14.78 -2.92
CA GLY A 103 -7.60 -14.97 -1.81
C GLY A 103 -7.15 -13.67 -1.16
N VAL A 104 -7.07 -12.60 -1.96
CA VAL A 104 -6.63 -11.26 -1.53
C VAL A 104 -7.56 -10.22 -2.14
N VAL A 105 -7.84 -9.15 -1.42
CA VAL A 105 -8.62 -7.99 -1.89
C VAL A 105 -7.86 -6.72 -1.55
N THR A 106 -7.76 -5.78 -2.50
CA THR A 106 -7.22 -4.43 -2.23
C THR A 106 -8.28 -3.35 -2.43
N GLY A 107 -8.23 -2.32 -1.59
CA GLY A 107 -9.08 -1.15 -1.67
C GLY A 107 -8.61 -0.11 -2.69
N ARG A 108 -9.39 0.94 -2.84
CA ARG A 108 -9.09 2.11 -3.67
C ARG A 108 -8.41 3.19 -2.86
N VAL A 109 -7.21 3.56 -3.28
CA VAL A 109 -6.48 4.71 -2.73
C VAL A 109 -7.01 5.99 -3.36
N VAL A 110 -7.31 6.99 -2.51
CA VAL A 110 -7.70 8.34 -2.91
C VAL A 110 -6.78 9.34 -2.20
N SER A 111 -6.17 10.23 -2.95
CA SER A 111 -5.30 11.26 -2.39
C SER A 111 -6.12 12.36 -1.69
N LEU A 112 -5.62 12.83 -0.54
CA LEU A 112 -6.11 14.01 0.19
C LEU A 112 -5.34 15.29 -0.18
N ASP A 113 -4.33 15.18 -1.05
CA ASP A 113 -3.50 16.32 -1.39
C ASP A 113 -4.28 17.34 -2.24
N LYS A 114 -3.91 18.60 -2.11
CA LYS A 114 -4.46 19.65 -2.99
C LYS A 114 -3.91 19.46 -4.40
N LYS A 115 -4.70 19.82 -5.41
CA LYS A 115 -4.30 19.75 -6.83
C LYS A 115 -3.64 21.02 -7.35
N ASP A 116 -3.37 21.98 -6.48
CA ASP A 116 -2.82 23.30 -6.81
C ASP A 116 -1.28 23.31 -6.91
N ASP A 117 -0.63 22.29 -6.35
CA ASP A 117 0.80 22.07 -6.49
C ASP A 117 1.12 20.79 -7.28
N MET A 118 2.37 20.67 -7.71
CA MET A 118 2.85 19.59 -8.57
C MET A 118 2.75 18.22 -7.89
N LEU A 119 3.18 18.09 -6.63
CA LEU A 119 3.21 16.81 -5.93
C LEU A 119 1.80 16.33 -5.63
N GLY A 120 0.92 17.25 -5.22
CA GLY A 120 -0.48 16.95 -5.02
C GLY A 120 -1.17 16.52 -6.31
N TYR A 121 -0.89 17.20 -7.41
CA TYR A 121 -1.41 16.81 -8.71
C TYR A 121 -0.93 15.42 -9.13
N TRP A 122 0.36 15.11 -8.97
CA TRP A 122 0.91 13.78 -9.26
C TRP A 122 0.34 12.69 -8.36
N SER A 123 0.06 13.00 -7.10
CA SER A 123 -0.53 12.04 -6.18
C SER A 123 -1.92 11.59 -6.64
N HIS A 124 -2.76 12.53 -7.09
CA HIS A 124 -4.05 12.20 -7.70
C HIS A 124 -3.91 11.44 -9.01
N LEU A 125 -2.97 11.85 -9.87
CA LEU A 125 -2.69 11.18 -11.13
C LEU A 125 -2.32 9.71 -10.91
N LEU A 126 -1.41 9.44 -9.97
CA LEU A 126 -0.97 8.09 -9.64
C LEU A 126 -2.08 7.27 -8.97
N ALA A 127 -2.87 7.86 -8.09
CA ALA A 127 -3.95 7.17 -7.41
C ALA A 127 -5.12 6.86 -8.36
N ASP A 128 -5.64 7.86 -9.09
CA ASP A 128 -6.85 7.72 -9.88
C ASP A 128 -6.59 7.05 -11.25
N ASN A 129 -5.60 7.51 -12.00
CA ASN A 129 -5.34 6.99 -13.33
C ASN A 129 -4.36 5.81 -13.31
N GLY A 130 -3.27 5.94 -12.55
CA GLY A 130 -2.26 4.88 -12.45
C GLY A 130 -2.79 3.64 -11.73
N ALA A 131 -3.28 3.80 -10.50
CA ALA A 131 -3.67 2.66 -9.69
C ALA A 131 -5.13 2.24 -9.91
N HIS A 132 -6.09 3.16 -9.73
CA HIS A 132 -7.52 2.82 -9.75
C HIS A 132 -7.96 2.26 -11.10
N LYS A 133 -7.75 3.00 -12.21
CA LYS A 133 -8.20 2.54 -13.53
C LYS A 133 -7.55 1.23 -13.95
N ILE A 134 -6.27 1.04 -13.64
CA ILE A 134 -5.55 -0.19 -13.98
C ILE A 134 -6.09 -1.37 -13.18
N ARG A 135 -6.21 -1.25 -11.84
CA ARG A 135 -6.76 -2.32 -11.00
C ARG A 135 -8.18 -2.70 -11.40
N LYS A 136 -9.04 -1.72 -11.65
CA LYS A 136 -10.41 -1.94 -12.12
C LYS A 136 -10.45 -2.71 -13.43
N LYS A 137 -9.59 -2.34 -14.40
CA LYS A 137 -9.49 -3.03 -15.69
C LYS A 137 -8.99 -4.47 -15.53
N LEU A 138 -7.91 -4.69 -14.78
CA LEU A 138 -7.34 -6.00 -14.56
C LEU A 138 -8.30 -6.92 -13.81
N PHE A 139 -8.99 -6.42 -12.79
CA PHE A 139 -9.99 -7.18 -12.04
C PHE A 139 -11.14 -7.63 -12.94
N LYS A 140 -11.70 -6.72 -13.76
CA LYS A 140 -12.74 -7.08 -14.75
C LYS A 140 -12.30 -8.13 -15.76
N GLN A 141 -11.00 -8.16 -16.10
CA GLN A 141 -10.41 -9.13 -17.02
C GLN A 141 -10.01 -10.44 -16.33
N GLY A 142 -10.20 -10.58 -15.02
CA GLY A 142 -9.75 -11.76 -14.26
C GLY A 142 -8.23 -11.92 -14.20
N LYS A 143 -7.48 -10.85 -14.49
CA LYS A 143 -6.01 -10.84 -14.49
C LYS A 143 -5.45 -10.52 -13.12
N PHE A 144 -4.18 -10.91 -12.89
CA PHE A 144 -3.43 -10.52 -11.71
C PHE A 144 -3.35 -9.00 -11.57
N LEU A 145 -3.51 -8.50 -10.35
CA LEU A 145 -3.33 -7.09 -10.00
C LEU A 145 -2.54 -6.97 -8.69
N GLU A 146 -1.80 -5.87 -8.55
CA GLU A 146 -1.02 -5.57 -7.36
C GLU A 146 -1.86 -4.85 -6.30
N CYS A 147 -1.61 -5.17 -5.04
CA CYS A 147 -2.28 -4.53 -3.92
C CYS A 147 -1.64 -3.18 -3.54
N SER A 148 -2.27 -2.50 -2.63
CA SER A 148 -1.76 -1.30 -1.96
C SER A 148 -1.65 -1.58 -0.47
N GLY A 149 -0.49 -1.30 0.12
CA GLY A 149 -0.26 -1.45 1.56
C GLY A 149 -1.19 -0.61 2.44
N TYR A 150 -1.78 0.45 1.88
CA TYR A 150 -2.70 1.32 2.62
C TYR A 150 -4.02 0.66 3.01
N LEU A 151 -4.52 -0.26 2.20
CA LEU A 151 -5.71 -1.06 2.51
C LEU A 151 -5.75 -2.32 1.66
N PHE A 152 -5.48 -3.45 2.26
CA PHE A 152 -5.71 -4.74 1.62
C PHE A 152 -6.06 -5.81 2.65
N ALA A 153 -6.65 -6.88 2.19
CA ALA A 153 -7.09 -7.99 3.02
C ALA A 153 -6.76 -9.31 2.36
N PHE A 154 -6.60 -10.37 3.15
CA PHE A 154 -6.35 -11.71 2.63
C PHE A 154 -6.89 -12.79 3.56
N ARG A 155 -7.15 -13.97 3.00
CA ARG A 155 -7.52 -15.15 3.78
C ARG A 155 -6.36 -15.57 4.68
N ASN A 156 -6.62 -15.92 5.91
CA ASN A 156 -5.60 -16.31 6.89
C ASN A 156 -4.99 -17.69 6.59
N LYS A 157 -4.42 -17.83 5.39
CA LYS A 157 -3.73 -19.05 4.90
C LYS A 157 -2.21 -18.89 4.81
N ILE A 158 -1.70 -17.72 5.22
CA ILE A 158 -0.28 -17.38 5.26
C ILE A 158 0.07 -17.05 6.71
N LYS A 159 1.09 -17.70 7.23
CA LYS A 159 1.59 -17.48 8.60
C LYS A 159 2.95 -16.80 8.62
N GLU A 160 3.61 -16.77 7.49
CA GLU A 160 4.93 -16.18 7.35
C GLU A 160 5.18 -15.79 5.88
N PHE A 161 5.90 -14.68 5.68
CA PHE A 161 6.36 -14.20 4.39
C PHE A 161 7.77 -13.59 4.53
N PRO A 162 8.56 -13.46 3.44
CA PRO A 162 9.93 -12.93 3.48
C PRO A 162 10.01 -11.52 4.08
N LEU A 163 11.07 -11.26 4.86
CA LEU A 163 11.24 -10.01 5.61
C LEU A 163 11.79 -8.85 4.76
N ASP A 164 12.45 -9.17 3.64
CA ASP A 164 13.11 -8.20 2.76
C ASP A 164 12.21 -7.64 1.65
N VAL A 165 10.92 -8.00 1.66
CA VAL A 165 9.91 -7.52 0.71
C VAL A 165 8.66 -7.03 1.45
N ALA A 166 8.00 -6.02 0.89
CA ALA A 166 6.78 -5.49 1.47
C ALA A 166 5.61 -6.50 1.38
N GLU A 167 4.82 -6.59 2.43
CA GLU A 167 3.71 -7.52 2.57
C GLU A 167 2.65 -7.37 1.47
N ASP A 168 2.32 -6.12 1.10
CA ASP A 168 1.37 -5.79 0.03
C ASP A 168 1.87 -6.20 -1.37
N THR A 169 3.16 -6.38 -1.48
CA THR A 169 3.82 -6.82 -2.70
C THR A 169 3.89 -8.34 -2.80
N ILE A 170 4.31 -9.03 -1.73
CA ILE A 170 4.58 -10.48 -1.78
C ILE A 170 3.32 -11.34 -1.55
N ILE A 171 2.44 -10.96 -0.62
CA ILE A 171 1.26 -11.75 -0.27
C ILE A 171 0.35 -12.02 -1.47
N PRO A 172 0.03 -11.04 -2.36
CA PRO A 172 -0.75 -11.31 -3.56
C PRO A 172 -0.15 -12.41 -4.45
N TYR A 173 1.17 -12.44 -4.62
CA TYR A 173 1.84 -13.47 -5.40
C TYR A 173 1.78 -14.84 -4.72
N MET A 174 1.93 -14.91 -3.38
CA MET A 174 1.78 -16.16 -2.63
C MET A 174 0.40 -16.78 -2.78
N PHE A 175 -0.64 -15.96 -2.95
CA PHE A 175 -2.00 -16.44 -3.25
C PHE A 175 -2.18 -16.79 -4.72
N TYR A 176 -1.62 -15.98 -5.63
CA TYR A 176 -1.75 -16.18 -7.06
C TYR A 176 -1.16 -17.52 -7.53
N ILE A 177 0.02 -17.91 -7.00
CA ILE A 177 0.62 -19.22 -7.30
C ILE A 177 -0.19 -20.41 -6.78
N LYS A 178 -1.10 -20.18 -5.82
CA LYS A 178 -2.06 -21.15 -5.31
C LYS A 178 -3.41 -21.08 -6.04
N ASN A 179 -3.44 -20.47 -7.23
CA ASN A 179 -4.62 -20.29 -8.09
C ASN A 179 -5.75 -19.44 -7.47
N TYR A 180 -5.45 -18.59 -6.49
CA TYR A 180 -6.40 -17.59 -6.04
C TYR A 180 -6.38 -16.36 -6.95
N ARG A 181 -7.53 -15.72 -7.07
CA ARG A 181 -7.68 -14.42 -7.71
C ARG A 181 -7.42 -13.29 -6.71
N ILE A 182 -6.98 -12.13 -7.23
CA ILE A 182 -6.85 -10.91 -6.46
C ILE A 182 -8.04 -10.01 -6.77
N GLY A 183 -8.81 -9.65 -5.75
CA GLY A 183 -9.98 -8.80 -5.85
C GLY A 183 -9.65 -7.30 -5.78
N TYR A 184 -10.48 -6.48 -6.40
CA TYR A 184 -10.42 -5.03 -6.29
C TYR A 184 -11.75 -4.45 -5.83
N ALA A 185 -11.81 -4.01 -4.57
CA ALA A 185 -12.97 -3.36 -3.97
C ALA A 185 -12.93 -1.85 -4.27
N GLU A 186 -13.47 -1.42 -5.43
CA GLU A 186 -13.40 -0.02 -5.87
C GLU A 186 -14.14 0.96 -4.95
N LYS A 187 -15.11 0.49 -4.17
CA LYS A 187 -15.86 1.28 -3.20
C LYS A 187 -15.24 1.26 -1.80
N ALA A 188 -14.31 0.36 -1.53
CA ALA A 188 -13.52 0.35 -0.30
C ALA A 188 -12.42 1.42 -0.40
N ILE A 189 -12.75 2.64 -0.01
CA ILE A 189 -11.87 3.80 -0.19
C ILE A 189 -10.98 3.97 1.04
N VAL A 190 -9.68 4.20 0.80
CA VAL A 190 -8.72 4.65 1.78
C VAL A 190 -8.12 5.98 1.34
N TYR A 191 -8.20 6.97 2.23
CA TYR A 191 -7.68 8.31 2.02
C TYR A 191 -6.25 8.41 2.51
N VAL A 192 -5.37 8.94 1.66
CA VAL A 192 -3.93 9.00 1.91
C VAL A 192 -3.40 10.41 1.70
N LYS A 193 -2.62 10.90 2.66
CA LYS A 193 -1.82 12.11 2.52
C LYS A 193 -0.43 11.72 2.04
N ASN A 194 -0.01 12.22 0.88
CA ASN A 194 1.32 11.95 0.34
C ASN A 194 2.34 12.99 0.82
N PRO A 195 3.66 12.72 0.66
CA PRO A 195 4.68 13.70 0.97
C PRO A 195 4.49 15.01 0.19
N ASP A 196 4.59 16.13 0.90
CA ASP A 196 4.45 17.48 0.37
C ASP A 196 5.77 18.11 -0.10
N ASN A 197 6.88 17.35 0.02
CA ASN A 197 8.18 17.77 -0.47
C ASN A 197 8.81 16.70 -1.38
N PHE A 198 9.58 17.17 -2.35
CA PHE A 198 10.16 16.34 -3.40
C PHE A 198 11.16 15.30 -2.87
N LYS A 199 11.89 15.60 -1.80
CA LYS A 199 12.89 14.69 -1.20
C LYS A 199 12.22 13.44 -0.64
N ASP A 200 11.16 13.60 0.14
CA ASP A 200 10.45 12.48 0.75
C ASP A 200 9.61 11.72 -0.29
N TRP A 201 9.02 12.43 -1.25
CA TRP A 201 8.37 11.82 -2.40
C TRP A 201 9.34 10.92 -3.17
N LEU A 202 10.55 11.39 -3.48
CA LEU A 202 11.57 10.61 -4.17
C LEU A 202 12.02 9.40 -3.33
N LYS A 203 12.16 9.58 -2.02
CA LYS A 203 12.47 8.49 -1.07
C LYS A 203 11.39 7.40 -1.11
N GLN A 204 10.13 7.78 -1.11
CA GLN A 204 8.99 6.86 -1.23
C GLN A 204 9.02 6.11 -2.56
N ARG A 205 9.27 6.79 -3.69
CA ARG A 205 9.38 6.15 -5.02
C ARG A 205 10.53 5.14 -5.09
N LYS A 206 11.70 5.49 -4.55
CA LYS A 206 12.85 4.58 -4.47
C LYS A 206 12.54 3.34 -3.65
N ARG A 207 11.86 3.48 -2.50
CA ARG A 207 11.43 2.35 -1.67
C ARG A 207 10.50 1.42 -2.44
N THR A 208 9.52 1.96 -3.14
CA THR A 208 8.59 1.18 -3.98
C THR A 208 9.32 0.43 -5.10
N ALA A 209 10.24 1.09 -5.80
CA ALA A 209 11.02 0.45 -6.86
C ALA A 209 11.90 -0.70 -6.34
N LYS A 210 12.53 -0.52 -5.17
CA LYS A 210 13.33 -1.58 -4.52
C LYS A 210 12.49 -2.80 -4.14
N ALA A 211 11.26 -2.59 -3.64
CA ALA A 211 10.37 -3.68 -3.30
C ALA A 211 10.04 -4.55 -4.52
N HIS A 212 9.83 -3.95 -5.69
CA HIS A 212 9.61 -4.70 -6.94
C HIS A 212 10.86 -5.43 -7.44
N GLU A 213 12.06 -4.88 -7.23
CA GLU A 213 13.31 -5.56 -7.57
C GLU A 213 13.50 -6.80 -6.69
N THR A 214 13.26 -6.68 -5.40
CA THR A 214 13.36 -7.81 -4.46
C THR A 214 12.36 -8.92 -4.79
N LEU A 215 11.14 -8.56 -5.16
CA LEU A 215 10.11 -9.53 -5.59
C LEU A 215 10.58 -10.41 -6.75
N THR A 216 11.44 -9.88 -7.66
CA THR A 216 12.01 -10.65 -8.78
C THR A 216 12.79 -11.87 -8.33
N ARG A 217 13.40 -11.82 -7.15
CA ARG A 217 14.18 -12.94 -6.62
C ARG A 217 13.29 -14.10 -6.21
N TYR A 218 12.09 -13.80 -5.70
CA TYR A 218 11.14 -14.83 -5.26
C TYR A 218 10.30 -15.37 -6.40
N TYR A 219 9.91 -14.52 -7.34
CA TYR A 219 8.98 -14.87 -8.43
C TYR A 219 9.45 -14.31 -9.77
N PRO A 220 10.54 -14.83 -10.37
CA PRO A 220 11.13 -14.29 -11.60
C PRO A 220 10.20 -14.41 -12.82
N ASN A 221 9.37 -15.46 -12.87
CA ASN A 221 8.55 -15.82 -14.03
C ASN A 221 7.08 -15.39 -13.91
N LEU A 222 6.69 -14.72 -12.83
CA LEU A 222 5.30 -14.33 -12.65
C LEU A 222 4.97 -12.98 -13.33
N PRO A 223 3.69 -12.81 -13.76
CA PRO A 223 3.28 -11.59 -14.45
C PRO A 223 3.46 -10.37 -13.53
N ARG A 224 4.00 -9.30 -14.09
CA ARG A 224 4.14 -8.01 -13.41
C ARG A 224 3.21 -7.00 -14.02
N VAL A 225 2.50 -6.28 -13.17
CA VAL A 225 1.64 -5.17 -13.60
C VAL A 225 2.51 -3.95 -13.91
N LYS A 226 3.50 -3.68 -13.05
CA LYS A 226 4.46 -2.60 -13.25
C LYS A 226 5.65 -3.09 -14.08
N SER A 227 5.65 -2.74 -15.35
CA SER A 227 6.80 -2.87 -16.24
C SER A 227 7.03 -1.54 -16.93
N PHE A 228 8.28 -1.28 -17.35
CA PHE A 228 8.64 -0.06 -18.09
C PHE A 228 7.70 0.21 -19.27
N TRP A 229 7.38 -0.81 -20.07
CA TRP A 229 6.47 -0.69 -21.19
C TRP A 229 5.01 -0.44 -20.78
N ASN A 230 4.56 -1.03 -19.69
CA ASN A 230 3.23 -0.78 -19.15
C ASN A 230 3.15 0.65 -18.58
N GLU A 231 4.18 1.11 -17.90
CA GLU A 231 4.24 2.50 -17.38
C GLU A 231 4.25 3.53 -18.51
N ILE A 232 5.02 3.30 -19.59
CA ILE A 232 4.98 4.17 -20.78
C ILE A 232 3.60 4.12 -21.42
N LYS A 233 3.06 2.95 -21.70
CA LYS A 233 1.77 2.79 -22.37
C LYS A 233 0.61 3.42 -21.58
N PHE A 234 0.58 3.22 -20.29
CA PHE A 234 -0.46 3.79 -19.43
C PHE A 234 -0.16 5.24 -19.06
N GLY A 235 1.10 5.58 -18.80
CA GLY A 235 1.54 6.94 -18.46
C GLY A 235 1.43 7.92 -19.63
N PHE A 236 1.67 7.48 -20.86
CA PHE A 236 1.57 8.33 -22.06
C PHE A 236 0.14 8.83 -22.28
N PHE A 237 -0.85 7.95 -22.29
CA PHE A 237 -2.25 8.35 -22.44
C PHE A 237 -2.76 9.18 -21.25
N VAL A 238 -2.25 8.90 -20.07
CA VAL A 238 -2.56 9.68 -18.87
C VAL A 238 -1.91 11.05 -18.92
N ALA A 239 -0.64 11.17 -19.36
CA ALA A 239 0.04 12.43 -19.55
C ALA A 239 -0.65 13.31 -20.62
N LEU A 240 -1.14 12.72 -21.69
CA LEU A 240 -1.92 13.43 -22.72
C LEU A 240 -3.26 13.96 -22.20
N SER A 241 -3.90 13.27 -21.23
CA SER A 241 -5.14 13.75 -20.62
C SER A 241 -4.93 14.90 -19.61
N TYR A 242 -3.67 15.23 -19.31
CA TYR A 242 -3.29 16.29 -18.38
C TYR A 242 -2.21 17.21 -18.98
N PRO A 243 -2.57 18.14 -19.88
CA PRO A 243 -1.60 18.98 -20.60
C PRO A 243 -0.73 19.85 -19.70
N LYS A 244 -1.18 20.20 -18.48
CA LYS A 244 -0.36 20.89 -17.48
C LYS A 244 0.84 20.06 -17.01
N THR A 245 0.67 18.74 -16.91
CA THR A 245 1.71 17.82 -16.38
C THR A 245 2.96 17.81 -17.24
N ILE A 246 2.82 17.87 -18.56
CA ILE A 246 3.96 17.85 -19.49
C ILE A 246 4.79 19.12 -19.32
N LYS A 247 4.16 20.29 -19.25
CA LYS A 247 4.83 21.57 -19.07
C LYS A 247 5.55 21.66 -17.72
N GLU A 248 4.93 21.12 -16.66
CA GLU A 248 5.49 21.08 -15.31
C GLU A 248 6.62 20.05 -15.21
N MET A 249 6.48 18.86 -15.79
CA MET A 249 7.57 17.89 -15.89
C MET A 249 8.81 18.46 -16.56
N TYR A 250 8.66 19.21 -17.66
CA TYR A 250 9.80 19.88 -18.32
C TYR A 250 10.43 20.95 -17.43
N LYS A 251 9.64 21.71 -16.69
CA LYS A 251 10.13 22.72 -15.73
C LYS A 251 10.93 22.06 -14.60
N ASP A 252 10.48 20.92 -14.10
CA ASP A 252 11.13 20.19 -13.01
C ASP A 252 12.36 19.42 -13.44
N ILE A 253 12.35 18.84 -14.65
CA ILE A 253 13.56 18.29 -15.27
C ILE A 253 14.62 19.39 -15.42
N GLY A 254 14.20 20.61 -15.77
CA GLY A 254 15.07 21.78 -15.81
C GLY A 254 15.65 22.13 -14.42
N GLN A 255 14.82 22.17 -13.40
CA GLN A 255 15.25 22.45 -12.02
C GLN A 255 16.09 21.29 -11.42
N ALA A 256 15.78 20.02 -11.74
CA ALA A 256 16.58 18.88 -11.33
C ALA A 256 17.97 18.90 -12.01
N LYS A 257 18.05 19.29 -13.28
CA LYS A 257 19.32 19.48 -14.00
C LYS A 257 20.14 20.62 -13.39
N SER A 258 19.54 21.73 -13.03
CA SER A 258 20.22 22.86 -12.38
C SER A 258 20.77 22.52 -10.99
N LYS A 259 20.19 21.50 -10.32
CA LYS A 259 20.65 20.93 -9.04
C LYS A 259 21.58 19.71 -9.20
N GLY A 260 22.11 19.46 -10.41
CA GLY A 260 23.06 18.38 -10.67
C GLY A 260 22.45 16.96 -10.68
N ILE A 261 21.13 16.84 -10.70
CA ILE A 261 20.43 15.53 -10.72
C ILE A 261 20.25 15.10 -12.18
N LYS A 262 20.90 14.00 -12.61
CA LYS A 262 20.78 13.47 -13.96
C LYS A 262 19.38 12.90 -14.23
N ALA A 263 18.73 13.36 -15.31
CA ALA A 263 17.36 12.99 -15.69
C ALA A 263 17.05 11.48 -15.83
N PRO A 264 17.96 10.60 -16.24
CA PRO A 264 17.70 9.15 -16.28
C PRO A 264 17.57 8.47 -14.92
N GLN A 265 18.03 9.10 -13.82
CA GLN A 265 17.89 8.57 -12.45
C GLN A 265 16.50 8.80 -11.85
N LEU A 266 15.67 9.59 -12.49
CA LEU A 266 14.27 9.80 -12.11
C LEU A 266 13.34 8.66 -12.54
N ILE A 267 13.75 7.86 -13.53
CA ILE A 267 12.90 6.82 -14.12
C ILE A 267 13.52 5.42 -14.01
N ILE A 268 14.85 5.26 -14.09
CA ILE A 268 15.50 3.94 -14.14
C ILE A 268 16.90 4.00 -13.53
N LYS A 269 17.18 3.16 -12.54
CA LYS A 269 18.46 2.75 -11.93
C LYS A 269 18.94 3.58 -10.74
N SER A 270 18.73 3.04 -9.55
CA SER A 270 19.66 3.22 -8.43
C SER A 270 20.54 1.97 -8.31
N LYS A 271 21.76 2.02 -8.89
CA LYS A 271 22.87 1.20 -8.41
C LYS A 271 23.41 1.83 -7.14
N GLY A 272 23.33 1.11 -6.03
CA GLY A 272 24.25 1.11 -4.91
C GLY A 272 24.48 2.42 -4.15
N GLN A 273 23.69 2.65 -3.12
CA GLN A 273 24.21 3.12 -1.83
C GLN A 273 23.32 2.53 -0.72
N ARG A 274 23.96 1.82 0.20
CA ARG A 274 23.33 1.12 1.31
C ARG A 274 22.79 2.15 2.29
N ASP A 275 21.47 2.10 2.54
CA ASP A 275 20.87 2.72 3.72
C ASP A 275 21.25 1.86 4.92
N GLN A 276 22.07 2.44 5.81
CA GLN A 276 22.54 1.79 7.02
C GLN A 276 21.42 1.75 8.05
N ARG A 277 20.51 0.79 7.91
CA ARG A 277 19.82 0.18 9.04
C ARG A 277 20.28 -1.26 9.13
N PRO A 278 20.64 -1.79 10.32
CA PRO A 278 21.17 -3.14 10.43
C PRO A 278 20.13 -4.13 9.96
N ILE A 279 20.47 -4.87 8.92
CA ILE A 279 19.80 -6.13 8.57
C ILE A 279 20.35 -7.12 9.61
N VAL A 280 19.56 -7.41 10.63
CA VAL A 280 19.84 -8.55 11.49
C VAL A 280 19.41 -9.78 10.70
N VAL A 281 20.39 -10.60 10.43
CA VAL A 281 20.29 -11.94 9.85
C VAL A 281 19.49 -12.85 10.79
#